data_30bcdcd3bd8340e40b8c1c79e76ce92d
#
_entry.id   30bcdcd3bd8340e40b8c1c79e76ce92d
#
_cell.length_a   1.000
_cell.length_b   1.000
_cell.length_c   1.000
_cell.angle_alpha   90.00
_cell.angle_beta   90.00
_cell.angle_gamma   90.00
#
_symmetry.space_group_name_H-M   'P 1'
#
loop_
_entity.id
_entity.type
_entity.pdbx_description
1 polymer ?
#
loop_
_entity_poly.entity_id
_entity_poly.type
_entity_poly.pdbx_seq_one_letter_code
_entity_poly.pdbx_strand_id
1 'polypeptide(L)'
;MYTYYIGVGSNLGDREGYLVFAVEQLVCTDSVRSVDHSSWIETPPWGPVEQGPFLNGIIKVVASIEPVAMLETILHIECLAGRQREIHWGPRTLDLDIVWIEDEKGHCVRVEESTLVVPHPYFWDRRFVLEPLEEVYPNFSYEGVSISKRLKTLHGLEVY
;
A
#
# COMPACT_ATOMS: atom_id res chain seq x y z
N MET A 1 15.80 12.26 0.87
CA MET A 1 15.30 11.11 0.10
C MET A 1 14.56 10.17 1.04
N TYR A 2 13.38 9.74 0.66
CA TYR A 2 12.56 8.82 1.43
C TYR A 2 12.30 7.55 0.63
N THR A 3 12.09 6.44 1.34
CA THR A 3 11.57 5.20 0.75
C THR A 3 10.15 4.99 1.26
N TYR A 4 9.21 4.97 0.35
CA TYR A 4 7.78 4.76 0.64
C TYR A 4 7.38 3.35 0.28
N TYR A 5 6.65 2.70 1.17
CA TYR A 5 6.00 1.41 0.90
C TYR A 5 4.51 1.67 0.86
N ILE A 6 3.96 1.58 -0.34
CA ILE A 6 2.58 1.98 -0.64
C ILE A 6 1.76 0.74 -0.94
N GLY A 7 0.71 0.51 -0.15
CA GLY A 7 -0.26 -0.53 -0.43
C GLY A 7 -1.10 -0.13 -1.64
N VAL A 8 -1.29 -1.04 -2.58
CA VAL A 8 -2.10 -0.81 -3.77
C VAL A 8 -3.11 -1.93 -3.92
N GLY A 9 -4.35 -1.57 -4.27
CA GLY A 9 -5.41 -2.55 -4.46
C GLY A 9 -6.48 -2.09 -5.43
N SER A 10 -7.17 -3.07 -6.02
CA SER A 10 -8.31 -2.84 -6.90
C SER A 10 -9.24 -4.05 -6.87
N ASN A 11 -10.55 -3.83 -6.84
CA ASN A 11 -11.54 -4.91 -6.97
C ASN A 11 -12.67 -4.57 -7.94
N LEU A 12 -12.45 -3.62 -8.82
CA LEU A 12 -13.44 -3.16 -9.78
C LEU A 12 -12.79 -2.89 -11.13
N GLY A 13 -13.38 -3.42 -12.19
CA GLY A 13 -12.91 -3.22 -13.55
C GLY A 13 -11.62 -4.00 -13.86
N ASP A 14 -10.74 -3.42 -14.63
CA ASP A 14 -9.45 -4.02 -15.00
C ASP A 14 -8.45 -3.84 -13.84
N ARG A 15 -8.54 -4.72 -12.84
CA ARG A 15 -7.76 -4.65 -11.62
C ARG A 15 -6.27 -4.56 -11.89
N GLU A 16 -5.74 -5.49 -12.67
CA GLU A 16 -4.30 -5.49 -13.00
C GLU A 16 -3.91 -4.22 -13.74
N GLY A 17 -4.72 -3.76 -14.68
CA GLY A 17 -4.49 -2.53 -15.40
C GLY A 17 -4.41 -1.31 -14.49
N TYR A 18 -5.27 -1.23 -13.47
CA TYR A 18 -5.23 -0.14 -12.49
C TYR A 18 -3.97 -0.19 -11.63
N LEU A 19 -3.52 -1.38 -11.24
CA LEU A 19 -2.28 -1.50 -10.45
C LEU A 19 -1.05 -1.09 -11.29
N VAL A 20 -0.99 -1.54 -12.54
CA VAL A 20 0.07 -1.13 -13.49
C VAL A 20 0.02 0.38 -13.73
N PHE A 21 -1.18 0.95 -13.88
CA PHE A 21 -1.38 2.39 -14.02
C PHE A 21 -0.78 3.16 -12.85
N ALA A 22 -1.01 2.70 -11.62
CA ALA A 22 -0.45 3.33 -10.42
C ALA A 22 1.09 3.33 -10.47
N VAL A 23 1.70 2.21 -10.84
CA VAL A 23 3.16 2.10 -10.98
C VAL A 23 3.66 3.08 -12.03
N GLU A 24 3.03 3.13 -13.19
CA GLU A 24 3.42 4.03 -14.29
C GLU A 24 3.32 5.50 -13.89
N GLN A 25 2.25 5.88 -13.18
CA GLN A 25 2.07 7.25 -12.71
C GLN A 25 3.16 7.64 -11.71
N LEU A 26 3.54 6.74 -10.81
CA LEU A 26 4.63 6.99 -9.86
C LEU A 26 5.98 7.10 -10.57
N VAL A 27 6.25 6.27 -11.56
CA VAL A 27 7.47 6.36 -12.38
C VAL A 27 7.57 7.73 -13.05
N CYS A 28 6.46 8.27 -13.51
CA CYS A 28 6.41 9.56 -14.21
C CYS A 28 6.35 10.78 -13.27
N THR A 29 6.27 10.56 -11.96
CA THR A 29 6.18 11.65 -10.99
C THR A 29 7.55 12.29 -10.79
N ASP A 30 7.60 13.65 -10.82
CA ASP A 30 8.81 14.39 -10.55
C ASP A 30 9.36 14.04 -9.17
N SER A 31 10.69 14.04 -9.04
CA SER A 31 11.40 13.72 -7.79
C SER A 31 11.32 12.27 -7.36
N VAL A 32 10.70 11.39 -8.12
CA VAL A 32 10.76 9.94 -7.91
C VAL A 32 12.02 9.39 -8.59
N ARG A 33 12.84 8.73 -7.81
CA ARG A 33 14.11 8.16 -8.26
C ARG A 33 13.96 6.72 -8.77
N SER A 34 13.19 5.91 -8.07
CA SER A 34 12.98 4.52 -8.46
C SER A 34 11.64 4.01 -7.96
N VAL A 35 11.09 3.06 -8.69
CA VAL A 35 9.83 2.38 -8.34
C VAL A 35 10.02 0.89 -8.57
N ASP A 36 9.75 0.10 -7.54
CA ASP A 36 9.67 -1.36 -7.61
C ASP A 36 8.33 -1.79 -7.05
N HIS A 37 7.91 -3.00 -7.31
CA HIS A 37 6.69 -3.53 -6.73
C HIS A 37 6.75 -5.04 -6.51
N SER A 38 5.86 -5.51 -5.62
CA SER A 38 5.64 -6.92 -5.37
C SER A 38 4.88 -7.59 -6.52
N SER A 39 4.73 -8.90 -6.46
CA SER A 39 3.69 -9.59 -7.22
C SER A 39 2.32 -9.10 -6.77
N TRP A 40 1.32 -9.21 -7.65
CA TRP A 40 -0.07 -8.94 -7.28
C TRP A 40 -0.70 -10.21 -6.74
N ILE A 41 -1.40 -10.11 -5.60
CA ILE A 41 -2.08 -11.24 -4.98
C ILE A 41 -3.58 -11.00 -4.91
N GLU A 42 -4.37 -12.03 -5.17
CA GLU A 42 -5.82 -11.95 -5.03
C GLU A 42 -6.24 -12.29 -3.61
N THR A 43 -7.09 -11.46 -3.04
CA THR A 43 -7.58 -11.61 -1.67
C THR A 43 -9.10 -11.47 -1.64
N PRO A 44 -9.80 -12.13 -0.69
CA PRO A 44 -11.24 -11.98 -0.56
C PRO A 44 -11.62 -10.54 -0.18
N PRO A 45 -12.84 -10.10 -0.54
CA PRO A 45 -13.30 -8.77 -0.16
C PRO A 45 -13.45 -8.64 1.35
N TRP A 46 -13.27 -7.40 1.84
CA TRP A 46 -13.30 -7.09 3.26
C TRP A 46 -14.44 -6.13 3.55
N GLY A 47 -15.19 -6.37 4.65
CA GLY A 47 -16.30 -5.53 5.05
C GLY A 47 -17.66 -6.13 4.69
N PRO A 48 -18.76 -5.42 5.07
CA PRO A 48 -20.14 -5.93 4.94
C PRO A 48 -20.75 -5.80 3.56
N VAL A 49 -20.12 -5.05 2.66
CA VAL A 49 -20.65 -4.83 1.30
C VAL A 49 -20.25 -5.98 0.40
N GLU A 50 -21.24 -6.55 -0.32
CA GLU A 50 -20.98 -7.58 -1.32
C GLU A 50 -20.20 -6.98 -2.48
N GLN A 51 -19.04 -7.57 -2.82
CA GLN A 51 -18.14 -7.08 -3.87
C GLN A 51 -17.19 -8.18 -4.29
N GLY A 52 -16.50 -7.98 -5.41
CA GLY A 52 -15.52 -8.94 -5.93
C GLY A 52 -14.22 -8.93 -5.12
N PRO A 53 -13.36 -9.94 -5.35
CA PRO A 53 -12.07 -10.02 -4.68
C PRO A 53 -11.13 -8.90 -5.11
N PHE A 54 -10.25 -8.49 -4.19
CA PHE A 54 -9.21 -7.52 -4.44
C PHE A 54 -8.00 -8.16 -5.10
N LEU A 55 -7.32 -7.38 -5.93
CA LEU A 55 -5.95 -7.63 -6.33
C LEU A 55 -5.09 -6.62 -5.56
N ASN A 56 -4.11 -7.10 -4.80
CA ASN A 56 -3.31 -6.28 -3.89
C ASN A 56 -1.81 -6.45 -4.13
N GLY A 57 -1.05 -5.42 -3.74
CA GLY A 57 0.39 -5.47 -3.73
C GLY A 57 1.00 -4.33 -2.92
N ILE A 58 2.32 -4.27 -2.95
CA ILE A 58 3.11 -3.16 -2.38
C ILE A 58 3.94 -2.54 -3.50
N ILE A 59 3.93 -1.23 -3.56
CA ILE A 59 4.82 -0.45 -4.44
C ILE A 59 5.87 0.23 -3.56
N LYS A 60 7.13 0.00 -3.88
CA LYS A 60 8.26 0.63 -3.19
C LYS A 60 8.74 1.81 -4.03
N VAL A 61 8.69 3.00 -3.45
CA VAL A 61 9.05 4.25 -4.14
C VAL A 61 10.16 4.95 -3.38
N VAL A 62 11.26 5.25 -4.08
CA VAL A 62 12.33 6.10 -3.54
C VAL A 62 12.18 7.48 -4.16
N ALA A 63 11.98 8.49 -3.32
CA ALA A 63 11.65 9.82 -3.79
C ALA A 63 12.12 10.91 -2.82
N SER A 64 12.35 12.12 -3.33
CA SER A 64 12.63 13.30 -2.52
C SER A 64 11.37 14.10 -2.21
N ILE A 65 10.23 13.44 -2.20
CA ILE A 65 8.91 14.02 -1.92
C ILE A 65 8.62 13.88 -0.43
N GLU A 66 8.20 14.96 0.23
CA GLU A 66 7.79 14.93 1.64
C GLU A 66 6.51 14.10 1.82
N PRO A 67 6.29 13.49 3.01
CA PRO A 67 5.16 12.59 3.23
C PRO A 67 3.79 13.13 2.87
N VAL A 68 3.46 14.36 3.27
CA VAL A 68 2.16 14.97 2.95
C VAL A 68 2.02 15.21 1.43
N ALA A 69 3.10 15.60 0.77
CA ALA A 69 3.09 15.76 -0.69
C ALA A 69 2.96 14.43 -1.41
N MET A 70 3.53 13.35 -0.86
CA MET A 70 3.32 12.00 -1.41
C MET A 70 1.87 11.57 -1.25
N LEU A 71 1.24 11.88 -0.12
CA LEU A 71 -0.19 11.61 0.06
C LEU A 71 -1.02 12.32 -1.03
N GLU A 72 -0.74 13.58 -1.28
CA GLU A 72 -1.43 14.34 -2.34
C GLU A 72 -1.21 13.70 -3.72
N THR A 73 0.00 13.23 -3.97
CA THR A 73 0.35 12.54 -5.22
C THR A 73 -0.48 11.27 -5.43
N ILE A 74 -0.57 10.41 -4.41
CA ILE A 74 -1.33 9.16 -4.54
C ILE A 74 -2.83 9.40 -4.59
N LEU A 75 -3.35 10.41 -3.91
CA LEU A 75 -4.76 10.80 -4.01
C LEU A 75 -5.10 11.29 -5.42
N HIS A 76 -4.19 12.02 -6.05
CA HIS A 76 -4.35 12.45 -7.43
C HIS A 76 -4.36 11.25 -8.39
N ILE A 77 -3.50 10.27 -8.18
CA ILE A 77 -3.48 9.05 -8.99
C ILE A 77 -4.80 8.28 -8.84
N GLU A 78 -5.34 8.18 -7.63
CA GLU A 78 -6.65 7.57 -7.41
C GLU A 78 -7.76 8.30 -8.19
N CYS A 79 -7.73 9.63 -8.20
CA CYS A 79 -8.69 10.43 -8.96
C CYS A 79 -8.57 10.18 -10.46
N LEU A 80 -7.36 10.08 -10.99
CA LEU A 80 -7.13 9.78 -12.41
C LEU A 80 -7.66 8.38 -12.78
N ALA A 81 -7.68 7.45 -11.85
CA ALA A 81 -8.24 6.10 -12.04
C ALA A 81 -9.76 6.05 -11.87
N GLY A 82 -10.40 7.20 -11.66
CA GLY A 82 -11.86 7.29 -11.56
C GLY A 82 -12.42 6.85 -10.23
N ARG A 83 -11.63 6.91 -9.13
CA ARG A 83 -12.12 6.54 -7.80
C ARG A 83 -13.30 7.41 -7.38
N GLN A 84 -14.39 6.75 -6.95
CA GLN A 84 -15.56 7.40 -6.37
C GLN A 84 -15.72 6.92 -4.92
N ARG A 85 -16.07 7.84 -4.02
CA ARG A 85 -16.22 7.55 -2.58
C ARG A 85 -17.67 7.48 -2.16
N GLU A 86 -18.53 6.92 -3.00
CA GLU A 86 -19.96 6.87 -2.76
C GLU A 86 -20.34 5.85 -1.68
N ILE A 87 -19.60 4.74 -1.58
CA ILE A 87 -19.86 3.67 -0.64
C ILE A 87 -18.63 3.40 0.20
N HIS A 88 -18.72 3.64 1.51
CA HIS A 88 -17.66 3.27 2.45
C HIS A 88 -17.53 1.73 2.47
N TRP A 89 -16.31 1.22 2.39
CA TRP A 89 -15.99 -0.22 2.25
C TRP A 89 -16.48 -0.85 0.94
N GLY A 90 -16.98 -0.06 -0.01
CA GLY A 90 -17.44 -0.54 -1.30
C GLY A 90 -16.33 -0.79 -2.33
N PRO A 91 -16.71 -1.23 -3.53
CA PRO A 91 -15.76 -1.50 -4.61
C PRO A 91 -14.96 -0.26 -5.00
N ARG A 92 -13.69 -0.48 -5.38
CA ARG A 92 -12.77 0.61 -5.74
C ARG A 92 -11.96 0.23 -6.97
N THR A 93 -11.85 1.18 -7.91
CA THR A 93 -10.99 1.01 -9.08
C THR A 93 -9.53 0.98 -8.66
N LEU A 94 -9.13 1.91 -7.79
CA LEU A 94 -7.75 1.97 -7.30
C LEU A 94 -7.73 2.53 -5.89
N ASP A 95 -7.03 1.84 -5.00
CA ASP A 95 -6.83 2.22 -3.61
C ASP A 95 -5.34 2.25 -3.32
N LEU A 96 -4.85 3.38 -2.81
CA LEU A 96 -3.44 3.58 -2.50
C LEU A 96 -3.31 4.08 -1.06
N ASP A 97 -2.50 3.39 -0.25
CA ASP A 97 -2.24 3.74 1.14
C ASP A 97 -0.75 3.74 1.43
N ILE A 98 -0.26 4.78 2.09
CA ILE A 98 1.12 4.79 2.59
C ILE A 98 1.18 3.91 3.84
N VAL A 99 1.90 2.80 3.75
CA VAL A 99 2.02 1.82 4.83
C VAL A 99 3.20 2.13 5.74
N TRP A 100 4.35 2.45 5.15
CA TRP A 100 5.62 2.60 5.86
C TRP A 100 6.53 3.55 5.11
N ILE A 101 7.27 4.36 5.86
CA ILE A 101 8.24 5.31 5.28
C ILE A 101 9.57 5.16 6.02
N GLU A 102 10.66 5.14 5.27
CA GLU A 102 12.01 5.19 5.82
C GLU A 102 12.78 6.39 5.28
N ASP A 103 13.65 6.95 6.12
CA ASP A 103 14.59 7.97 5.69
C ASP A 103 15.86 7.35 5.04
N GLU A 104 16.81 8.18 4.66
CA GLU A 104 18.06 7.72 4.02
C GLU A 104 18.87 6.76 4.89
N LYS A 105 18.70 6.82 6.19
CA LYS A 105 19.40 5.96 7.14
C LYS A 105 18.66 4.67 7.46
N GLY A 106 17.50 4.48 6.86
CA GLY A 106 16.66 3.32 7.12
C GLY A 106 15.83 3.42 8.39
N HIS A 107 15.71 4.61 8.97
CA HIS A 107 14.88 4.85 10.14
C HIS A 107 13.42 5.09 9.73
N CYS A 108 12.49 4.53 10.50
CA CYS A 108 11.06 4.78 10.28
C CYS A 108 10.74 6.25 10.46
N VAL A 109 10.05 6.82 9.49
CA VAL A 109 9.50 8.18 9.57
C VAL A 109 8.05 8.07 10.03
N ARG A 110 7.79 8.53 11.25
CA ARG A 110 6.43 8.53 11.82
C ARG A 110 5.71 9.81 11.44
N VAL A 111 4.45 9.66 11.07
CA VAL A 111 3.57 10.79 10.76
C VAL A 111 2.28 10.60 11.55
N GLU A 112 1.87 11.62 12.29
CA GLU A 112 0.65 11.61 13.09
C GLU A 112 -0.15 12.87 12.81
N GLU A 113 -0.78 12.90 11.63
CA GLU A 113 -1.62 14.01 11.21
C GLU A 113 -3.04 13.53 10.94
N SER A 114 -4.01 14.43 10.89
CA SER A 114 -5.41 14.09 10.67
C SER A 114 -5.66 13.36 9.35
N THR A 115 -4.84 13.62 8.34
CA THR A 115 -4.98 13.06 7.00
C THR A 115 -4.01 11.92 6.70
N LEU A 116 -2.97 11.75 7.52
CA LEU A 116 -1.93 10.75 7.28
C LEU A 116 -1.36 10.23 8.59
N VAL A 117 -1.47 8.93 8.81
CA VAL A 117 -0.85 8.24 9.93
C VAL A 117 0.09 7.17 9.39
N VAL A 118 1.37 7.24 9.74
CA VAL A 118 2.40 6.28 9.34
C VAL A 118 3.17 5.84 10.59
N PRO A 119 3.36 4.55 10.84
CA PRO A 119 2.86 3.40 10.06
C PRO A 119 1.34 3.35 10.00
N HIS A 120 0.81 2.75 8.93
CA HIS A 120 -0.63 2.57 8.80
C HIS A 120 -1.15 1.80 10.03
N PRO A 121 -2.25 2.25 10.68
CA PRO A 121 -2.66 1.71 12.00
C PRO A 121 -2.89 0.20 12.04
N TYR A 122 -3.30 -0.39 10.92
CA TYR A 122 -3.68 -1.81 10.87
C TYR A 122 -2.73 -2.66 10.03
N PHE A 123 -1.61 -2.11 9.54
CA PHE A 123 -0.76 -2.82 8.58
C PHE A 123 -0.23 -4.15 9.14
N TRP A 124 0.09 -4.17 10.43
CA TRP A 124 0.70 -5.34 11.07
C TRP A 124 -0.28 -6.50 11.28
N ASP A 125 -1.57 -6.20 11.16
CA ASP A 125 -2.65 -7.18 11.32
C ASP A 125 -3.25 -7.63 9.99
N ARG A 126 -2.76 -7.10 8.87
CA ARG A 126 -3.32 -7.35 7.54
C ARG A 126 -2.38 -8.21 6.70
N ARG A 127 -2.76 -9.46 6.53
CA ARG A 127 -1.99 -10.40 5.72
C ARG A 127 -1.82 -9.94 4.29
N PHE A 128 -2.85 -9.33 3.70
CA PHE A 128 -2.78 -8.82 2.31
C PHE A 128 -1.83 -7.64 2.14
N VAL A 129 -1.37 -7.03 3.24
CA VAL A 129 -0.31 -6.03 3.25
C VAL A 129 1.04 -6.69 3.50
N LEU A 130 1.11 -7.59 4.46
CA LEU A 130 2.38 -8.18 4.91
C LEU A 130 2.98 -9.16 3.90
N GLU A 131 2.17 -9.96 3.22
CA GLU A 131 2.69 -10.89 2.20
C GLU A 131 3.43 -10.17 1.08
N PRO A 132 2.84 -9.15 0.42
CA PRO A 132 3.59 -8.41 -0.59
C PRO A 132 4.70 -7.53 0.00
N LEU A 133 4.55 -7.05 1.23
CA LEU A 133 5.62 -6.30 1.88
C LEU A 133 6.85 -7.18 2.10
N GLU A 134 6.68 -8.42 2.55
CA GLU A 134 7.79 -9.36 2.72
C GLU A 134 8.56 -9.58 1.41
N GLU A 135 7.87 -9.61 0.29
CA GLU A 135 8.49 -9.81 -1.02
C GLU A 135 9.45 -8.68 -1.38
N VAL A 136 9.08 -7.43 -1.10
CA VAL A 136 9.92 -6.26 -1.41
C VAL A 136 10.84 -5.85 -0.26
N TYR A 137 10.60 -6.38 0.95
CA TYR A 137 11.38 -6.07 2.14
C TYR A 137 11.49 -7.30 3.05
N PRO A 138 12.23 -8.35 2.63
CA PRO A 138 12.24 -9.64 3.35
C PRO A 138 12.76 -9.57 4.78
N ASN A 139 13.62 -8.60 5.09
CA ASN A 139 14.20 -8.45 6.43
C ASN A 139 13.43 -7.45 7.30
N PHE A 140 12.25 -7.04 6.86
CA PHE A 140 11.42 -6.12 7.64
C PHE A 140 11.11 -6.67 9.02
N SER A 141 11.21 -5.82 10.03
CA SER A 141 10.78 -6.13 11.38
C SER A 141 10.06 -4.94 11.97
N TYR A 142 9.14 -5.21 12.88
CA TYR A 142 8.37 -4.18 13.57
C TYR A 142 8.27 -4.55 15.05
N GLU A 143 8.67 -3.62 15.91
CA GLU A 143 8.67 -3.84 17.36
C GLU A 143 9.39 -5.13 17.79
N GLY A 144 10.53 -5.40 17.15
CA GLY A 144 11.36 -6.55 17.48
C GLY A 144 10.89 -7.89 16.89
N VAL A 145 9.84 -7.89 16.07
CA VAL A 145 9.31 -9.12 15.45
C VAL A 145 9.52 -9.06 13.95
N SER A 146 10.15 -10.11 13.38
CA SER A 146 10.33 -10.18 11.92
C SER A 146 9.00 -10.37 11.20
N ILE A 147 8.92 -9.85 9.97
CA ILE A 147 7.72 -10.01 9.14
C ILE A 147 7.42 -11.49 8.86
N SER A 148 8.45 -12.30 8.68
CA SER A 148 8.31 -13.74 8.46
C SER A 148 7.63 -14.41 9.65
N LYS A 149 8.06 -14.08 10.89
CA LYS A 149 7.46 -14.59 12.11
C LYS A 149 6.02 -14.09 12.28
N ARG A 150 5.78 -12.82 11.99
CA ARG A 150 4.44 -12.24 12.08
C ARG A 150 3.46 -12.93 11.14
N LEU A 151 3.87 -13.20 9.90
CA LEU A 151 3.04 -13.93 8.94
C LEU A 151 2.69 -15.34 9.44
N LYS A 152 3.61 -16.00 10.11
CA LYS A 152 3.33 -17.33 10.72
C LYS A 152 2.28 -17.24 11.82
N THR A 153 2.30 -16.17 12.63
CA THR A 153 1.30 -15.98 13.70
C THR A 153 -0.07 -15.60 13.13
N LEU A 154 -0.13 -14.96 11.98
CA LEU A 154 -1.37 -14.65 11.29
C LEU A 154 -1.92 -15.83 10.49
N HIS A 155 -1.13 -16.88 10.33
CA HIS A 155 -1.56 -18.08 9.60
C HIS A 155 -2.73 -18.75 10.33
N GLY A 156 -3.84 -18.96 9.62
CA GLY A 156 -5.06 -19.51 10.21
C GLY A 156 -6.01 -18.45 10.76
N LEU A 157 -5.57 -17.20 10.90
CA LEU A 157 -6.47 -16.09 11.15
C LEU A 157 -6.95 -15.59 9.79
N GLU A 158 -8.23 -15.69 9.52
CA GLU A 158 -8.81 -15.26 8.23
C GLU A 158 -8.93 -13.73 8.16
N VAL A 159 -7.80 -13.05 8.28
CA VAL A 159 -7.75 -11.59 8.25
C VAL A 159 -7.09 -11.13 6.97
N TYR A 160 -7.92 -10.79 6.02
CA TYR A 160 -7.50 -10.15 4.79
C TYR A 160 -8.10 -8.77 4.68
#